data_b3379f8979d50fc6540cc7e5dd73b65a
#
_entry.id   b3379f8979d50fc6540cc7e5dd73b65a
#
_cell.length_a   1.000
_cell.length_b   1.000
_cell.length_c   1.000
_cell.angle_alpha   90.00
_cell.angle_beta   90.00
_cell.angle_gamma   90.00
#
_symmetry.space_group_name_H-M   'P 1'
#
loop_
_entity.id
_entity.type
_entity.pdbx_description
1 polymer ?
#
loop_
_entity_poly.entity_id
_entity_poly.type
_entity_poly.pdbx_seq_one_letter_code
_entity_poly.pdbx_strand_id
1 'polypeptide(L)'
;MLRLLEEEFQEALEEMCTQPDLIQRLQKDACIDPDSRPKERICRTIATGKLANPLISRLVRTGMERIRGAVIRAGTGADPEELLPKIRVRAIENHFFGERITVSGLVCGCDILEQLREEETGREILLPVNMMRAGERYFLDDVTIEDLERTLGVRAVIVPSDGESLLKAMLGEPIQTGRRQIYEQADRSDRR
;
A
#
# COMPACT_ATOMS: atom_id res chain seq x y z
N MET A 1 -7.94 -14.85 -5.87
CA MET A 1 -6.93 -13.85 -5.47
C MET A 1 -7.56 -12.64 -4.79
N LEU A 2 -8.40 -11.81 -5.43
CA LEU A 2 -8.97 -10.61 -4.79
C LEU A 2 -9.87 -10.93 -3.58
N ARG A 3 -10.63 -12.02 -3.59
CA ARG A 3 -11.47 -12.45 -2.48
C ARG A 3 -10.63 -12.87 -1.26
N LEU A 4 -9.55 -13.62 -1.48
CA LEU A 4 -8.64 -14.02 -0.42
C LEU A 4 -7.98 -12.80 0.25
N LEU A 5 -7.49 -11.85 -0.55
CA LEU A 5 -6.94 -10.59 -0.05
C LEU A 5 -7.95 -9.83 0.82
N GLU A 6 -9.23 -9.81 0.44
CA GLU A 6 -10.29 -9.17 1.23
C GLU A 6 -10.53 -9.91 2.55
N GLU A 7 -10.61 -11.24 2.54
CA GLU A 7 -10.79 -12.07 3.73
C GLU A 7 -9.62 -11.89 4.71
N GLU A 8 -8.38 -12.00 4.25
CA GLU A 8 -7.17 -11.79 5.07
C GLU A 8 -7.09 -10.36 5.63
N PHE A 9 -7.47 -9.36 4.84
CA PHE A 9 -7.51 -7.97 5.30
C PHE A 9 -8.52 -7.79 6.43
N GLN A 10 -9.71 -8.37 6.32
CA GLN A 10 -10.75 -8.25 7.34
C GLN A 10 -10.35 -8.97 8.64
N GLU A 11 -9.75 -10.16 8.55
CA GLU A 11 -9.24 -10.90 9.71
C GLU A 11 -8.15 -10.10 10.44
N ALA A 12 -7.15 -9.62 9.71
CA ALA A 12 -6.09 -8.80 10.28
C ALA A 12 -6.61 -7.50 10.92
N LEU A 13 -7.62 -6.87 10.28
CA LEU A 13 -8.25 -5.66 10.78
C LEU A 13 -9.03 -5.92 12.09
N GLU A 14 -9.74 -7.04 12.20
CA GLU A 14 -10.44 -7.42 13.42
C GLU A 14 -9.46 -7.66 14.57
N GLU A 15 -8.41 -8.41 14.31
CA GLU A 15 -7.35 -8.65 15.27
C GLU A 15 -6.73 -7.33 15.75
N MET A 16 -6.31 -6.48 14.82
CA MET A 16 -5.68 -5.18 15.12
C MET A 16 -6.58 -4.28 15.96
N CYS A 17 -7.87 -4.20 15.65
CA CYS A 17 -8.83 -3.35 16.37
C CYS A 17 -9.12 -3.81 17.80
N THR A 18 -8.77 -5.05 18.16
CA THR A 18 -8.94 -5.62 19.51
C THR A 18 -7.65 -5.57 20.35
N GLN A 19 -6.51 -5.27 19.74
CA GLN A 19 -5.23 -5.22 20.44
C GLN A 19 -5.13 -4.00 21.35
N PRO A 20 -4.64 -4.19 22.61
CA PRO A 20 -4.56 -3.09 23.59
C PRO A 20 -3.48 -2.06 23.24
N ASP A 21 -2.50 -2.41 22.40
CA ASP A 21 -1.39 -1.56 21.99
C ASP A 21 -1.62 -0.80 20.69
N LEU A 22 -2.85 -0.85 20.12
CA LEU A 22 -3.20 -0.20 18.85
C LEU A 22 -2.72 1.26 18.78
N ILE A 23 -2.99 2.05 19.80
CA ILE A 23 -2.62 3.47 19.81
C ILE A 23 -1.10 3.66 19.79
N GLN A 24 -0.36 2.84 20.55
CA GLN A 24 1.10 2.91 20.56
C GLN A 24 1.70 2.52 19.21
N ARG A 25 1.06 1.59 18.49
CA ARG A 25 1.47 1.19 17.14
C ARG A 25 1.25 2.33 16.15
N LEU A 26 0.08 2.98 16.19
CA LEU A 26 -0.24 4.12 15.32
C LEU A 26 0.71 5.30 15.55
N GLN A 27 1.09 5.58 16.80
CA GLN A 27 2.04 6.65 17.15
C GLN A 27 3.46 6.41 16.60
N LYS A 28 3.81 5.19 16.24
CA LYS A 28 5.13 4.87 15.65
C LYS A 28 5.21 5.12 14.15
N ASP A 29 4.10 5.49 13.51
CA ASP A 29 4.12 5.77 12.08
C ASP A 29 4.99 6.98 11.76
N ALA A 30 6.09 6.74 11.04
CA ALA A 30 7.05 7.78 10.66
C ALA A 30 6.47 8.83 9.69
N CYS A 31 5.30 8.58 9.09
CA CYS A 31 4.60 9.55 8.25
C CYS A 31 3.83 10.60 9.06
N ILE A 32 3.62 10.34 10.34
CA ILE A 32 2.99 11.26 11.26
C ILE A 32 4.09 12.13 11.88
N ASP A 33 4.41 13.23 11.22
CA ASP A 33 5.40 14.21 11.69
C ASP A 33 4.70 15.24 12.57
N PRO A 34 5.06 15.38 13.86
CA PRO A 34 4.44 16.33 14.76
C PRO A 34 4.63 17.81 14.34
N ASP A 35 5.67 18.11 13.56
CA ASP A 35 5.95 19.48 13.09
C ASP A 35 5.27 19.80 11.74
N SER A 36 4.78 18.82 11.02
CA SER A 36 3.98 19.05 9.83
C SER A 36 2.50 19.13 10.21
N ARG A 37 1.75 20.06 9.63
CA ARG A 37 0.29 20.12 9.85
C ARG A 37 -0.34 18.82 9.35
N PRO A 38 -0.66 17.85 10.24
CA PRO A 38 -1.01 16.48 9.83
C PRO A 38 -2.33 16.38 9.07
N LYS A 39 -3.18 17.40 9.18
CA LYS A 39 -4.56 17.34 8.67
C LYS A 39 -4.72 17.50 7.16
N GLU A 40 -3.70 17.94 6.43
CA GLU A 40 -3.85 18.33 5.03
C GLU A 40 -3.03 17.49 4.04
N ARG A 41 -1.99 16.79 4.47
CA ARG A 41 -1.07 16.09 3.55
C ARG A 41 -1.38 14.60 3.44
N ILE A 42 -1.31 14.09 2.22
CA ILE A 42 -1.32 12.65 1.97
C ILE A 42 -0.02 12.07 2.53
N CYS A 43 -0.16 11.00 3.33
CA CYS A 43 1.00 10.29 3.88
C CYS A 43 1.49 9.23 2.90
N ARG A 44 0.56 8.47 2.30
CA ARG A 44 0.84 7.35 1.41
C ARG A 44 -0.06 7.34 0.20
N THR A 45 0.50 6.92 -0.93
CA THR A 45 -0.27 6.64 -2.14
C THR A 45 -0.14 5.15 -2.48
N ILE A 46 -1.27 4.46 -2.65
CA ILE A 46 -1.32 3.09 -3.15
C ILE A 46 -1.52 3.15 -4.65
N ALA A 47 -0.53 2.73 -5.43
CA ALA A 47 -0.68 2.57 -6.87
C ALA A 47 -1.24 1.19 -7.20
N THR A 48 -2.24 1.12 -8.08
CA THR A 48 -2.88 -0.14 -8.45
C THR A 48 -3.40 -0.08 -9.88
N GLY A 49 -3.66 -1.21 -10.51
CA GLY A 49 -4.35 -1.26 -11.80
C GLY A 49 -5.84 -0.93 -11.67
N LYS A 50 -6.47 -0.49 -12.75
CA LYS A 50 -7.89 -0.10 -12.79
C LYS A 50 -8.84 -1.19 -12.25
N LEU A 51 -8.54 -2.48 -12.49
CA LEU A 51 -9.38 -3.60 -12.06
C LEU A 51 -9.42 -3.75 -10.53
N ALA A 52 -8.30 -3.59 -9.85
CA ALA A 52 -8.21 -3.75 -8.39
C ALA A 52 -8.60 -2.48 -7.62
N ASN A 53 -8.54 -1.31 -8.26
CA ASN A 53 -8.77 -0.01 -7.61
C ASN A 53 -10.09 0.08 -6.80
N PRO A 54 -11.27 -0.38 -7.29
CA PRO A 54 -12.50 -0.29 -6.51
C PRO A 54 -12.44 -1.11 -5.21
N LEU A 55 -11.83 -2.29 -5.24
CA LEU A 55 -11.65 -3.13 -4.06
C LEU A 55 -10.68 -2.47 -3.08
N ILE A 56 -9.48 -2.09 -3.53
CA ILE A 56 -8.47 -1.47 -2.67
C ILE A 56 -9.00 -0.18 -2.03
N SER A 57 -9.67 0.67 -2.80
CA SER A 57 -10.29 1.90 -2.28
C SER A 57 -11.34 1.61 -1.20
N ARG A 58 -12.13 0.55 -1.37
CA ARG A 58 -13.11 0.11 -0.35
C ARG A 58 -12.41 -0.40 0.90
N LEU A 59 -11.37 -1.23 0.77
CA LEU A 59 -10.61 -1.77 1.90
C LEU A 59 -9.95 -0.65 2.70
N VAL A 60 -9.31 0.31 2.03
CA VAL A 60 -8.70 1.48 2.68
C VAL A 60 -9.75 2.25 3.47
N ARG A 61 -10.86 2.62 2.84
CA ARG A 61 -11.92 3.38 3.51
C ARG A 61 -12.47 2.63 4.74
N THR A 62 -12.88 1.37 4.55
CA THR A 62 -13.47 0.57 5.63
C THR A 62 -12.46 0.31 6.75
N GLY A 63 -11.20 0.03 6.40
CA GLY A 63 -10.14 -0.16 7.38
C GLY A 63 -9.92 1.08 8.23
N MET A 64 -9.77 2.24 7.59
CA MET A 64 -9.56 3.50 8.30
C MET A 64 -10.75 3.88 9.20
N GLU A 65 -11.99 3.65 8.74
CA GLU A 65 -13.20 3.89 9.54
C GLU A 65 -13.25 2.98 10.77
N ARG A 66 -12.93 1.69 10.64
CA ARG A 66 -12.91 0.74 11.76
C ARG A 66 -11.82 1.05 12.78
N ILE A 67 -10.60 1.37 12.33
CA ILE A 67 -9.49 1.75 13.20
C ILE A 67 -9.82 3.06 13.93
N ARG A 68 -10.39 4.05 13.25
CA ARG A 68 -10.89 5.28 13.86
C ARG A 68 -11.87 4.97 14.99
N GLY A 69 -12.84 4.11 14.74
CA GLY A 69 -13.79 3.67 15.76
C GLY A 69 -13.13 2.95 16.94
N ALA A 70 -12.07 2.18 16.71
CA ALA A 70 -11.30 1.52 17.77
C ALA A 70 -10.53 2.54 18.62
N VAL A 71 -9.87 3.53 18.01
CA VAL A 71 -9.18 4.63 18.71
C VAL A 71 -10.16 5.40 19.62
N ILE A 72 -11.35 5.74 19.11
CA ILE A 72 -12.37 6.45 19.90
C ILE A 72 -12.83 5.59 21.08
N ARG A 73 -13.08 4.30 20.88
CA ARG A 73 -13.52 3.38 21.95
C ARG A 73 -12.45 3.15 23.03
N ALA A 74 -11.18 3.27 22.68
CA ALA A 74 -10.08 3.13 23.64
C ALA A 74 -10.07 4.26 24.69
N GLY A 75 -10.76 5.38 24.45
CA GLY A 75 -11.01 6.43 25.43
C GLY A 75 -9.77 7.15 25.96
N THR A 76 -8.66 7.13 25.23
CA THR A 76 -7.38 7.75 25.64
C THR A 76 -7.32 9.25 25.46
N GLY A 77 -8.35 9.86 24.84
CA GLY A 77 -8.36 11.27 24.47
C GLY A 77 -7.51 11.62 23.25
N ALA A 78 -6.88 10.65 22.61
CA ALA A 78 -6.13 10.85 21.38
C ALA A 78 -7.09 11.20 20.22
N ASP A 79 -6.73 12.22 19.43
CA ASP A 79 -7.49 12.58 18.22
C ASP A 79 -7.16 11.57 17.09
N PRO A 80 -8.15 10.82 16.60
CA PRO A 80 -7.92 9.88 15.50
C PRO A 80 -7.37 10.54 14.23
N GLU A 81 -7.69 11.82 13.98
CA GLU A 81 -7.18 12.57 12.82
C GLU A 81 -5.68 12.86 12.91
N GLU A 82 -5.13 12.85 14.12
CA GLU A 82 -3.69 13.02 14.36
C GLU A 82 -2.94 11.69 14.33
N LEU A 83 -3.64 10.58 14.59
CA LEU A 83 -3.04 9.25 14.66
C LEU A 83 -3.13 8.47 13.34
N LEU A 84 -4.08 8.80 12.47
CA LEU A 84 -4.33 8.01 11.27
C LEU A 84 -3.71 8.65 10.03
N PRO A 85 -2.92 7.88 9.24
CA PRO A 85 -2.35 8.39 8.02
C PRO A 85 -3.43 8.67 6.97
N LYS A 86 -3.26 9.75 6.21
CA LYS A 86 -4.05 9.99 5.00
C LYS A 86 -3.53 9.13 3.86
N ILE A 87 -4.38 8.27 3.32
CA ILE A 87 -4.04 7.35 2.26
C ILE A 87 -4.84 7.68 1.00
N ARG A 88 -4.13 7.78 -0.12
CA ARG A 88 -4.72 7.91 -1.45
C ARG A 88 -4.59 6.59 -2.19
N VAL A 89 -5.61 6.18 -2.92
CA VAL A 89 -5.54 5.07 -3.86
C VAL A 89 -5.61 5.61 -5.27
N ARG A 90 -4.63 5.27 -6.11
CA ARG A 90 -4.56 5.71 -7.51
C ARG A 90 -4.62 4.52 -8.45
N ALA A 91 -5.61 4.52 -9.32
CA ALA A 91 -5.66 3.64 -10.45
C ALA A 91 -4.69 4.17 -11.52
N ILE A 92 -3.69 3.39 -11.85
CA ILE A 92 -2.75 3.69 -12.93
C ILE A 92 -3.31 3.14 -14.23
N GLU A 93 -3.38 4.00 -15.23
CA GLU A 93 -3.74 3.63 -16.59
C GLU A 93 -2.52 3.02 -17.28
N ASN A 94 -2.72 1.91 -17.97
CA ASN A 94 -1.61 1.25 -18.66
C ASN A 94 -1.50 1.82 -20.09
N HIS A 95 -0.57 2.71 -20.29
CA HIS A 95 -0.26 3.26 -21.62
C HIS A 95 0.77 2.39 -22.35
N PHE A 96 1.70 1.78 -21.60
CA PHE A 96 2.81 0.99 -22.15
C PHE A 96 2.30 -0.24 -22.93
N PHE A 97 1.43 -1.06 -22.32
CA PHE A 97 0.84 -2.23 -22.98
C PHE A 97 -0.54 -1.95 -23.60
N GLY A 98 -1.11 -0.78 -23.33
CA GLY A 98 -2.40 -0.34 -23.83
C GLY A 98 -3.50 -0.25 -22.76
N GLU A 99 -4.36 0.73 -22.89
CA GLU A 99 -5.39 1.13 -21.90
C GLU A 99 -6.44 0.05 -21.58
N ARG A 100 -6.57 -0.97 -22.43
CA ARG A 100 -7.45 -2.13 -22.19
C ARG A 100 -6.89 -3.08 -21.14
N ILE A 101 -5.62 -2.96 -20.79
CA ILE A 101 -4.96 -3.75 -19.77
C ILE A 101 -5.18 -3.07 -18.42
N THR A 102 -5.91 -3.73 -17.54
CA THR A 102 -6.39 -3.16 -16.27
C THR A 102 -5.84 -3.83 -15.03
N VAL A 103 -5.07 -4.91 -15.19
CA VAL A 103 -4.51 -5.69 -14.08
C VAL A 103 -3.26 -5.02 -13.51
N SER A 104 -3.11 -5.03 -12.19
CA SER A 104 -1.98 -4.39 -11.51
C SER A 104 -0.62 -4.97 -11.93
N GLY A 105 -0.54 -6.29 -12.15
CA GLY A 105 0.73 -6.95 -12.51
C GLY A 105 1.30 -6.61 -13.89
N LEU A 106 0.63 -5.80 -14.68
CA LEU A 106 1.12 -5.28 -15.97
C LEU A 106 1.27 -3.76 -15.99
N VAL A 107 1.08 -3.09 -14.86
CA VAL A 107 1.38 -1.66 -14.72
C VAL A 107 2.90 -1.48 -14.73
N CYS A 108 3.38 -0.58 -15.57
CA CYS A 108 4.80 -0.28 -15.76
C CYS A 108 5.27 0.93 -14.95
N GLY A 109 6.56 1.02 -14.75
CA GLY A 109 7.18 2.13 -14.02
C GLY A 109 6.99 3.47 -14.74
N CYS A 110 7.09 3.50 -16.07
CA CYS A 110 6.85 4.71 -16.87
C CYS A 110 5.41 5.23 -16.69
N ASP A 111 4.40 4.34 -16.64
CA ASP A 111 3.00 4.74 -16.45
C ASP A 111 2.78 5.38 -15.07
N ILE A 112 3.44 4.85 -14.03
CA ILE A 112 3.40 5.41 -12.67
C ILE A 112 4.07 6.78 -12.64
N LEU A 113 5.27 6.90 -13.22
CA LEU A 113 6.03 8.14 -13.26
C LEU A 113 5.27 9.25 -14.02
N GLU A 114 4.68 8.93 -15.17
CA GLU A 114 3.93 9.89 -15.96
C GLU A 114 2.72 10.43 -15.20
N GLN A 115 1.96 9.54 -14.56
CA GLN A 115 0.68 9.89 -13.95
C GLN A 115 0.80 10.45 -12.53
N LEU A 116 1.92 10.21 -11.83
CA LEU A 116 2.10 10.69 -10.46
C LEU A 116 3.13 11.83 -10.31
N ARG A 117 3.86 12.18 -11.35
CA ARG A 117 4.94 13.19 -11.29
C ARG A 117 4.50 14.55 -10.74
N GLU A 118 3.29 14.98 -11.09
CA GLU A 118 2.75 16.29 -10.71
C GLU A 118 1.72 16.19 -9.57
N GLU A 119 1.55 14.99 -9.01
CA GLU A 119 0.59 14.75 -7.94
C GLU A 119 1.26 14.75 -6.57
N GLU A 120 0.51 15.14 -5.54
CA GLU A 120 0.92 14.92 -4.17
C GLU A 120 0.80 13.42 -3.84
N THR A 121 1.94 12.71 -3.82
CA THR A 121 2.00 11.28 -3.55
C THR A 121 2.21 10.95 -2.08
N GLY A 122 2.56 11.96 -1.26
CA GLY A 122 2.95 11.77 0.12
C GLY A 122 4.42 11.40 0.28
N ARG A 123 4.77 10.75 1.39
CA ARG A 123 6.14 10.31 1.68
C ARG A 123 6.44 8.91 1.13
N GLU A 124 5.41 8.11 0.97
CA GLU A 124 5.53 6.72 0.57
C GLU A 124 4.56 6.36 -0.56
N ILE A 125 5.06 5.55 -1.49
CA ILE A 125 4.23 4.88 -2.48
C ILE A 125 4.21 3.38 -2.20
N LEU A 126 3.01 2.81 -2.06
CA LEU A 126 2.80 1.39 -1.84
C LEU A 126 2.55 0.72 -3.19
N LEU A 127 3.39 -0.24 -3.53
CA LEU A 127 3.39 -0.94 -4.80
C LEU A 127 3.13 -2.43 -4.58
N PRO A 128 2.10 -3.03 -5.19
CA PRO A 128 1.91 -4.48 -5.13
C PRO A 128 3.12 -5.21 -5.73
N VAL A 129 3.58 -6.26 -5.05
CA VAL A 129 4.76 -7.03 -5.48
C VAL A 129 4.64 -7.60 -6.90
N ASN A 130 3.42 -7.86 -7.36
CA ASN A 130 3.17 -8.38 -8.70
C ASN A 130 3.38 -7.37 -9.84
N MET A 131 3.65 -6.09 -9.54
CA MET A 131 4.12 -5.12 -10.54
C MET A 131 5.60 -5.30 -10.87
N MET A 132 6.36 -5.99 -10.00
CA MET A 132 7.78 -6.22 -10.19
C MET A 132 8.02 -7.51 -10.97
N ARG A 133 9.13 -7.58 -11.70
CA ARG A 133 9.66 -8.85 -12.19
C ARG A 133 9.98 -9.77 -11.03
N ALA A 134 9.71 -11.05 -11.22
CA ALA A 134 9.88 -12.05 -10.17
C ALA A 134 11.32 -12.03 -9.59
N GLY A 135 11.43 -11.71 -8.31
CA GLY A 135 12.70 -11.68 -7.59
C GLY A 135 13.55 -10.43 -7.80
N GLU A 136 13.07 -9.42 -8.51
CA GLU A 136 13.82 -8.24 -8.89
C GLU A 136 13.16 -6.95 -8.39
N ARG A 137 13.91 -5.83 -8.46
CA ARG A 137 13.45 -4.52 -7.99
C ARG A 137 13.21 -3.55 -9.15
N TYR A 138 12.70 -4.06 -10.26
CA TYR A 138 12.32 -3.26 -11.41
C TYR A 138 11.04 -3.75 -12.08
N PHE A 139 10.40 -2.86 -12.78
CA PHE A 139 9.16 -3.09 -13.51
C PHE A 139 9.40 -3.83 -14.83
N LEU A 140 8.33 -4.14 -15.57
CA LEU A 140 8.42 -4.85 -16.85
C LEU A 140 9.05 -4.00 -17.96
N ASP A 141 9.10 -2.69 -17.80
CA ASP A 141 9.72 -1.70 -18.70
C ASP A 141 11.14 -1.29 -18.28
N ASP A 142 11.78 -2.09 -17.44
CA ASP A 142 13.14 -1.89 -16.92
C ASP A 142 13.32 -0.63 -16.02
N VAL A 143 12.26 0.13 -15.74
CA VAL A 143 12.30 1.19 -14.72
C VAL A 143 12.58 0.57 -13.36
N THR A 144 13.56 1.10 -12.63
CA THR A 144 13.93 0.60 -11.30
C THR A 144 13.10 1.28 -10.21
N ILE A 145 13.02 0.63 -9.04
CA ILE A 145 12.40 1.24 -7.85
C ILE A 145 13.16 2.51 -7.45
N GLU A 146 14.48 2.50 -7.56
CA GLU A 146 15.37 3.63 -7.26
C GLU A 146 15.12 4.82 -8.21
N ASP A 147 14.81 4.57 -9.49
CA ASP A 147 14.43 5.61 -10.45
C ASP A 147 13.09 6.24 -10.08
N LEU A 148 12.12 5.40 -9.66
CA LEU A 148 10.81 5.86 -9.22
C LEU A 148 10.93 6.72 -7.96
N GLU A 149 11.66 6.25 -6.94
CA GLU A 149 11.87 6.99 -5.69
C GLU A 149 12.55 8.35 -5.94
N ARG A 150 13.59 8.36 -6.79
CA ARG A 150 14.32 9.59 -7.14
C ARG A 150 13.44 10.58 -7.89
N THR A 151 12.62 10.11 -8.82
CA THR A 151 11.82 10.98 -9.69
C THR A 151 10.61 11.56 -8.96
N LEU A 152 9.94 10.75 -8.12
CA LEU A 152 8.77 11.19 -7.36
C LEU A 152 9.12 11.81 -6.01
N GLY A 153 10.37 11.65 -5.53
CA GLY A 153 10.79 12.14 -4.22
C GLY A 153 10.12 11.40 -3.06
N VAL A 154 9.79 10.12 -3.23
CA VAL A 154 9.08 9.29 -2.26
C VAL A 154 9.86 8.02 -1.93
N ARG A 155 9.52 7.35 -0.85
CA ARG A 155 9.99 5.99 -0.56
C ARG A 155 9.02 4.97 -1.15
N ALA A 156 9.50 4.00 -1.90
CA ALA A 156 8.68 2.92 -2.42
C ALA A 156 8.66 1.72 -1.45
N VAL A 157 7.47 1.26 -1.12
CA VAL A 157 7.23 0.10 -0.28
C VAL A 157 6.57 -0.97 -1.14
N ILE A 158 7.27 -2.08 -1.34
CA ILE A 158 6.73 -3.22 -2.08
C ILE A 158 5.90 -4.07 -1.14
N VAL A 159 4.61 -4.17 -1.43
CA VAL A 159 3.61 -4.83 -0.58
C VAL A 159 3.31 -6.22 -1.14
N PRO A 160 3.48 -7.29 -0.36
CA PRO A 160 3.01 -8.62 -0.71
C PRO A 160 1.52 -8.65 -1.09
N SER A 161 1.11 -9.65 -1.88
CA SER A 161 -0.27 -9.76 -2.39
C SER A 161 -1.22 -10.41 -1.38
N ASP A 162 -1.14 -10.03 -0.12
CA ASP A 162 -2.00 -10.49 0.98
C ASP A 162 -2.60 -9.32 1.77
N GLY A 163 -3.72 -9.58 2.44
CA GLY A 163 -4.50 -8.56 3.12
C GLY A 163 -3.85 -8.02 4.38
N GLU A 164 -3.13 -8.85 5.13
CA GLU A 164 -2.42 -8.45 6.34
C GLU A 164 -1.27 -7.49 6.02
N SER A 165 -0.47 -7.82 5.01
CA SER A 165 0.63 -6.96 4.54
C SER A 165 0.13 -5.62 4.02
N LEU A 166 -1.01 -5.61 3.31
CA LEU A 166 -1.64 -4.37 2.86
C LEU A 166 -2.03 -3.48 4.06
N LEU A 167 -2.70 -4.05 5.07
CA LEU A 167 -3.11 -3.32 6.27
C LEU A 167 -1.90 -2.75 7.03
N LYS A 168 -0.86 -3.55 7.23
CA LYS A 168 0.38 -3.12 7.88
C LYS A 168 1.07 -1.98 7.12
N ALA A 169 1.19 -2.12 5.80
CA ALA A 169 1.78 -1.08 4.95
C ALA A 169 0.99 0.22 5.01
N MET A 170 -0.34 0.15 5.02
CA MET A 170 -1.21 1.32 5.17
C MET A 170 -0.92 2.11 6.44
N LEU A 171 -0.55 1.43 7.52
CA LEU A 171 -0.29 2.01 8.84
C LEU A 171 1.19 2.26 9.13
N GLY A 172 2.08 2.07 8.14
CA GLY A 172 3.52 2.26 8.30
C GLY A 172 4.21 1.22 9.15
N GLU A 173 3.56 0.10 9.39
CA GLU A 173 4.15 -1.00 10.12
C GLU A 173 5.12 -1.82 9.25
N PRO A 174 6.14 -2.44 9.87
CA PRO A 174 7.05 -3.31 9.15
C PRO A 174 6.30 -4.49 8.52
N ILE A 175 6.46 -4.64 7.22
CA ILE A 175 6.00 -5.81 6.48
C ILE A 175 7.17 -6.77 6.27
N GLN A 176 6.93 -8.06 6.46
CA GLN A 176 7.94 -9.07 6.15
C GLN A 176 8.02 -9.27 4.64
N THR A 177 8.83 -8.47 3.98
CA THR A 177 9.25 -8.74 2.60
C THR A 177 10.26 -9.89 2.63
N GLY A 178 9.76 -11.10 2.84
CA GLY A 178 10.61 -12.28 2.86
C GLY A 178 11.25 -12.49 1.49
N ARG A 179 12.57 -12.34 1.41
CA ARG A 179 13.36 -12.80 0.24
C ARG A 179 13.01 -14.24 -0.18
N ARG A 180 12.43 -15.05 0.70
CA ARG A 180 12.00 -16.43 0.43
C ARG A 180 10.66 -16.56 -0.28
N GLN A 181 9.67 -15.72 0.00
CA GLN A 181 8.33 -15.86 -0.61
C GLN A 181 8.30 -15.46 -2.10
N ILE A 182 9.16 -14.56 -2.52
CA ILE A 182 9.29 -14.17 -3.93
C ILE A 182 9.82 -15.34 -4.78
N TYR A 183 10.69 -16.17 -4.21
CA TYR A 183 11.30 -17.31 -4.91
C TYR A 183 10.48 -18.62 -4.84
N GLU A 184 9.72 -18.86 -3.77
CA GLU A 184 8.96 -20.12 -3.61
C GLU A 184 7.71 -20.20 -4.50
N GLN A 185 7.11 -19.09 -4.89
CA GLN A 185 6.01 -19.09 -5.85
C GLN A 185 6.47 -19.35 -7.29
N ALA A 186 7.65 -18.92 -7.66
CA ALA A 186 8.25 -19.19 -8.97
C ALA A 186 8.60 -20.69 -9.14
N ASP A 187 9.13 -21.35 -8.10
CA ASP A 187 9.55 -22.75 -8.15
C ASP A 187 8.37 -23.77 -8.19
N ARG A 188 7.17 -23.34 -7.78
CA ARG A 188 5.95 -24.19 -7.86
C ARG A 188 5.28 -24.16 -9.22
N SER A 189 5.52 -23.14 -10.06
CA SER A 189 4.95 -23.07 -11.41
C SER A 189 5.73 -23.89 -12.44
N ASP A 190 7.00 -24.18 -12.16
CA ASP A 190 7.91 -24.89 -13.09
C ASP A 190 7.91 -26.43 -12.91
N ARG A 191 7.10 -26.95 -11.98
CA ARG A 191 6.97 -28.39 -11.68
C ARG A 191 5.64 -29.01 -12.08
N ARG A 192 4.94 -28.43 -13.06
CA ARG A 192 3.74 -29.06 -13.63
C ARG A 192 3.81 -29.19 -15.13
#